data_9781f9da4b331696c1c596498edecbd4
#
_entry.id   9781f9da4b331696c1c596498edecbd4
#
_cell.length_a   1.000
_cell.length_b   1.000
_cell.length_c   1.000
_cell.angle_alpha   90.00
_cell.angle_beta   90.00
_cell.angle_gamma   90.00
#
_symmetry.space_group_name_H-M   'P 1'
#
loop_
_entity.id
_entity.type
_entity.pdbx_description
1 polymer ?
#
loop_
_entity_poly.entity_id
_entity_poly.type
_entity_poly.pdbx_seq_one_letter_code
_entity_poly.pdbx_strand_id
1 'polypeptide(L)'
;MSEIPKDNLYTQDHEWLRIDGNKAEVGITDHAQKALGDIVFVELPDIDDEIDAGDEFGSVESVKAVSSLFMPMSGRIIAVNTELKDSPELINEESYDEGWIVRIELLNPEESADLLSPEDYEEFLLDEEA
;
A
#
# COMPACT_ATOMS: atom_id res chain seq x y z
N MET A 1 -13.46 -4.50 13.28
CA MET A 1 -13.57 -3.87 11.96
C MET A 1 -12.28 -3.18 11.57
N SER A 2 -11.93 -3.23 10.30
CA SER A 2 -10.74 -2.56 9.82
C SER A 2 -11.05 -1.10 9.52
N GLU A 3 -10.05 -0.24 9.76
CA GLU A 3 -10.14 1.17 9.43
C GLU A 3 -10.02 1.35 7.91
N ILE A 4 -10.88 2.20 7.33
CA ILE A 4 -10.88 2.49 5.90
C ILE A 4 -10.98 4.01 5.72
N PRO A 5 -9.84 4.73 5.72
CA PRO A 5 -9.84 6.19 5.54
C PRO A 5 -10.53 6.60 4.23
N LYS A 6 -11.31 7.67 4.30
CA LYS A 6 -12.14 8.12 3.17
C LYS A 6 -11.38 8.95 2.15
N ASP A 7 -10.17 9.39 2.47
CA ASP A 7 -9.35 10.20 1.57
C ASP A 7 -8.47 9.34 0.66
N ASN A 8 -8.52 8.03 0.82
CA ASN A 8 -7.66 7.10 0.08
C ASN A 8 -8.42 6.34 -0.99
N LEU A 9 -7.65 5.77 -1.94
CA LEU A 9 -8.15 4.76 -2.87
C LEU A 9 -7.51 3.42 -2.49
N TYR A 10 -8.07 2.32 -3.01
CA TYR A 10 -7.68 0.98 -2.56
C TYR A 10 -7.58 0.01 -3.72
N THR A 11 -6.83 -1.09 -3.52
CA THR A 11 -6.74 -2.18 -4.49
C THR A 11 -7.30 -3.46 -3.88
N GLN A 12 -7.56 -4.44 -4.75
CA GLN A 12 -8.00 -5.77 -4.30
C GLN A 12 -6.86 -6.55 -3.63
N ASP A 13 -5.62 -6.05 -3.75
CA ASP A 13 -4.47 -6.62 -3.06
C ASP A 13 -4.23 -5.98 -1.70
N HIS A 14 -5.19 -5.16 -1.24
CA HIS A 14 -5.16 -4.52 0.08
C HIS A 14 -4.04 -3.50 0.24
N GLU A 15 -3.77 -2.75 -0.82
CA GLU A 15 -2.89 -1.59 -0.75
C GLU A 15 -3.74 -0.32 -0.78
N TRP A 16 -3.28 0.71 -0.09
CA TRP A 16 -3.93 2.01 -0.14
C TRP A 16 -3.06 3.02 -0.88
N LEU A 17 -3.72 4.05 -1.39
CA LEU A 17 -3.08 5.09 -2.17
C LEU A 17 -3.69 6.43 -1.79
N ARG A 18 -2.84 7.39 -1.42
CA ARG A 18 -3.28 8.75 -1.14
C ARG A 18 -2.69 9.68 -2.18
N ILE A 19 -3.55 10.19 -3.07
CA ILE A 19 -3.13 11.02 -4.20
C ILE A 19 -3.12 12.49 -3.81
N ASP A 20 -2.05 13.18 -4.18
CA ASP A 20 -1.90 14.63 -4.02
C ASP A 20 -1.27 15.17 -5.30
N GLY A 21 -2.08 15.74 -6.20
CA GLY A 21 -1.63 16.20 -7.50
C GLY A 21 -1.17 15.03 -8.37
N ASN A 22 0.07 15.08 -8.85
CA ASN A 22 0.65 14.01 -9.66
C ASN A 22 1.51 13.04 -8.83
N LYS A 23 1.39 13.10 -7.51
CA LYS A 23 2.13 12.25 -6.59
C LYS A 23 1.18 11.46 -5.73
N ALA A 24 1.67 10.35 -5.18
CA ALA A 24 0.86 9.53 -4.29
C ALA A 24 1.74 8.83 -3.26
N GLU A 25 1.14 8.58 -2.10
CA GLU A 25 1.75 7.81 -1.02
C GLU A 25 1.06 6.46 -0.99
N VAL A 26 1.82 5.39 -0.84
CA VAL A 26 1.33 4.01 -0.94
C VAL A 26 1.71 3.22 0.30
N GLY A 27 0.79 2.42 0.79
CA GLY A 27 1.03 1.49 1.89
C GLY A 27 0.05 0.34 1.84
N ILE A 28 0.03 -0.49 2.88
CA ILE A 28 -0.95 -1.57 2.99
C ILE A 28 -2.03 -1.19 4.00
N THR A 29 -3.22 -1.75 3.80
CA THR A 29 -4.39 -1.37 4.61
C THR A 29 -4.33 -1.98 6.01
N ASP A 30 -5.18 -1.47 6.89
CA ASP A 30 -5.37 -2.02 8.23
C ASP A 30 -5.77 -3.49 8.16
N HIS A 31 -6.65 -3.85 7.21
CA HIS A 31 -7.05 -5.24 6.98
C HIS A 31 -5.83 -6.11 6.66
N ALA A 32 -4.95 -5.62 5.76
CA ALA A 32 -3.76 -6.37 5.35
C ALA A 32 -2.82 -6.61 6.52
N GLN A 33 -2.54 -5.57 7.33
CA GLN A 33 -1.61 -5.73 8.44
C GLN A 33 -2.18 -6.65 9.52
N LYS A 34 -3.51 -6.64 9.73
CA LYS A 34 -4.13 -7.57 10.67
C LYS A 34 -4.03 -9.01 10.19
N ALA A 35 -4.22 -9.22 8.89
CA ALA A 35 -4.11 -10.56 8.30
C ALA A 35 -2.69 -11.10 8.36
N LEU A 36 -1.69 -10.23 8.17
CA LEU A 36 -0.29 -10.62 8.19
C LEU A 36 0.27 -10.82 9.60
N GLY A 37 -0.24 -10.05 10.58
CA GLY A 37 0.34 -10.04 11.91
C GLY A 37 1.56 -9.13 11.98
N ASP A 38 2.41 -9.32 12.99
CA ASP A 38 3.54 -8.43 13.24
C ASP A 38 4.53 -8.43 12.07
N ILE A 39 4.75 -7.26 11.50
CA ILE A 39 5.69 -7.08 10.39
C ILE A 39 7.10 -6.98 10.96
N VAL A 40 8.01 -7.78 10.41
CA VAL A 40 9.39 -7.87 10.91
C VAL A 40 10.43 -7.43 9.89
N PHE A 41 10.06 -7.36 8.60
CA PHE A 41 10.98 -6.94 7.55
C PHE A 41 10.23 -6.38 6.37
N VAL A 42 10.80 -5.36 5.73
CA VAL A 42 10.22 -4.75 4.51
C VAL A 42 11.33 -4.64 3.48
N GLU A 43 11.06 -5.16 2.28
CA GLU A 43 11.95 -4.98 1.13
C GLU A 43 11.43 -3.81 0.31
N LEU A 44 12.26 -2.77 0.17
CA LEU A 44 11.89 -1.51 -0.51
C LEU A 44 12.52 -1.45 -1.90
N PRO A 45 11.85 -0.78 -2.87
CA PRO A 45 12.43 -0.56 -4.19
C PRO A 45 13.49 0.54 -4.15
N ASP A 46 14.14 0.75 -5.29
CA ASP A 46 15.11 1.83 -5.44
C ASP A 46 14.43 3.10 -5.92
N ILE A 47 14.94 4.24 -5.47
CA ILE A 47 14.51 5.55 -5.94
C ILE A 47 14.77 5.62 -7.44
N ASP A 48 13.85 6.24 -8.17
CA ASP A 48 13.84 6.41 -9.64
C ASP A 48 13.40 5.17 -10.44
N ASP A 49 13.14 4.02 -9.77
CA ASP A 49 12.55 2.88 -10.47
C ASP A 49 11.19 3.27 -11.04
N GLU A 50 10.93 2.92 -12.31
CA GLU A 50 9.62 3.08 -12.93
C GLU A 50 8.96 1.70 -12.97
N ILE A 51 7.78 1.60 -12.37
CA ILE A 51 7.09 0.32 -12.20
C ILE A 51 5.65 0.46 -12.67
N ASP A 52 5.21 -0.48 -13.50
CA ASP A 52 3.85 -0.48 -14.04
C ASP A 52 2.83 -0.95 -12.99
N ALA A 53 1.61 -0.47 -13.13
CA ALA A 53 0.50 -0.92 -12.29
C ALA A 53 0.40 -2.46 -12.35
N GLY A 54 0.27 -3.09 -11.20
CA GLY A 54 0.16 -4.53 -11.09
C GLY A 54 1.49 -5.27 -10.95
N ASP A 55 2.61 -4.61 -11.20
CA ASP A 55 3.92 -5.23 -11.03
C ASP A 55 4.41 -5.09 -9.58
N GLU A 56 5.20 -6.04 -9.15
CA GLU A 56 5.73 -6.06 -7.77
C GLU A 56 6.74 -4.93 -7.57
N PHE A 57 6.62 -4.20 -6.46
CA PHE A 57 7.59 -3.15 -6.12
C PHE A 57 8.37 -3.45 -4.85
N GLY A 58 7.96 -4.44 -4.08
CA GLY A 58 8.62 -4.79 -2.84
C GLY A 58 7.87 -5.91 -2.15
N SER A 59 8.21 -6.13 -0.89
CA SER A 59 7.53 -7.15 -0.09
C SER A 59 7.56 -6.80 1.38
N VAL A 60 6.65 -7.42 2.14
CA VAL A 60 6.65 -7.34 3.60
C VAL A 60 6.71 -8.75 4.14
N GLU A 61 7.49 -8.92 5.20
CA GLU A 61 7.60 -10.20 5.89
C GLU A 61 7.06 -10.04 7.30
N SER A 62 6.14 -10.93 7.68
CA SER A 62 5.61 -10.97 9.04
C SER A 62 6.13 -12.22 9.75
N VAL A 63 5.77 -12.36 11.02
CA VAL A 63 6.16 -13.54 11.81
C VAL A 63 5.60 -14.84 11.23
N LYS A 64 4.61 -14.77 10.35
CA LYS A 64 3.96 -15.98 9.82
C LYS A 64 3.93 -16.07 8.30
N ALA A 65 4.28 -15.02 7.55
CA ALA A 65 4.12 -15.04 6.09
C ALA A 65 4.97 -13.95 5.41
N VAL A 66 5.17 -14.15 4.10
CA VAL A 66 5.78 -13.12 3.23
C VAL A 66 4.74 -12.75 2.18
N SER A 67 4.55 -11.46 1.94
CA SER A 67 3.59 -10.97 0.97
C SER A 67 4.23 -9.99 0.01
N SER A 68 4.03 -10.20 -1.29
CA SER A 68 4.49 -9.27 -2.31
C SER A 68 3.61 -8.03 -2.33
N LEU A 69 4.23 -6.90 -2.65
CA LEU A 69 3.53 -5.62 -2.78
C LEU A 69 3.50 -5.23 -4.25
N PHE A 70 2.30 -4.89 -4.75
CA PHE A 70 2.09 -4.56 -6.15
C PHE A 70 1.77 -3.09 -6.31
N MET A 71 2.26 -2.48 -7.43
CA MET A 71 1.99 -1.07 -7.68
C MET A 71 0.50 -0.87 -7.96
N PRO A 72 -0.15 0.04 -7.21
CA PRO A 72 -1.58 0.33 -7.45
C PRO A 72 -1.79 1.14 -8.73
N MET A 73 -0.80 1.94 -9.11
CA MET A 73 -0.80 2.73 -10.36
C MET A 73 0.62 2.77 -10.89
N SER A 74 0.77 2.90 -12.20
CA SER A 74 2.10 3.06 -12.81
C SER A 74 2.75 4.32 -12.27
N GLY A 75 3.98 4.22 -11.81
CA GLY A 75 4.66 5.34 -11.19
C GLY A 75 6.16 5.17 -11.12
N ARG A 76 6.83 6.31 -10.84
CA ARG A 76 8.25 6.34 -10.57
C ARG A 76 8.44 6.53 -9.06
N ILE A 77 9.29 5.71 -8.48
CA ILE A 77 9.57 5.79 -7.03
C ILE A 77 10.35 7.07 -6.75
N ILE A 78 9.78 7.96 -5.94
CA ILE A 78 10.43 9.22 -5.57
C ILE A 78 10.87 9.26 -4.12
N ALA A 79 10.34 8.37 -3.28
CA ALA A 79 10.77 8.23 -1.89
C ALA A 79 10.42 6.86 -1.37
N VAL A 80 11.23 6.37 -0.45
CA VAL A 80 10.95 5.12 0.28
C VAL A 80 11.04 5.44 1.77
N ASN A 81 10.21 4.75 2.56
CA ASN A 81 10.18 4.99 4.02
C ASN A 81 11.29 4.19 4.69
N THR A 82 12.46 4.79 4.81
CA THR A 82 13.63 4.12 5.38
C THR A 82 13.48 3.79 6.86
N GLU A 83 12.56 4.44 7.56
CA GLU A 83 12.29 4.13 8.97
C GLU A 83 11.78 2.70 9.15
N LEU A 84 11.17 2.13 8.11
CA LEU A 84 10.66 0.76 8.17
C LEU A 84 11.78 -0.27 8.28
N LYS A 85 13.01 0.10 7.95
CA LYS A 85 14.16 -0.80 8.10
C LYS A 85 14.47 -1.06 9.57
N ASP A 86 14.32 -0.04 10.40
CA ASP A 86 14.56 -0.15 11.84
C ASP A 86 13.29 -0.39 12.64
N SER A 87 12.15 0.05 12.11
CA SER A 87 10.86 0.00 12.80
C SER A 87 9.75 -0.50 11.89
N PRO A 88 9.84 -1.75 11.40
CA PRO A 88 8.80 -2.28 10.49
C PRO A 88 7.43 -2.36 11.15
N GLU A 89 7.34 -2.38 12.46
CA GLU A 89 6.08 -2.39 13.20
C GLU A 89 5.25 -1.12 13.00
N LEU A 90 5.82 -0.06 12.42
CA LEU A 90 5.04 1.13 12.06
C LEU A 90 3.92 0.78 11.09
N ILE A 91 4.12 -0.23 10.26
CA ILE A 91 3.07 -0.70 9.35
C ILE A 91 1.87 -1.22 10.15
N ASN A 92 2.13 -1.90 11.26
CA ASN A 92 1.06 -2.41 12.13
C ASN A 92 0.41 -1.31 12.94
N GLU A 93 1.19 -0.37 13.45
CA GLU A 93 0.72 0.64 14.39
C GLU A 93 0.07 1.83 13.71
N GLU A 94 0.59 2.23 12.54
CA GLU A 94 0.15 3.44 11.86
C GLU A 94 0.11 3.21 10.34
N SER A 95 -0.67 2.23 9.91
CA SER A 95 -0.75 1.78 8.51
C SER A 95 -0.97 2.92 7.51
N TYR A 96 -1.71 3.95 7.90
CA TYR A 96 -2.10 5.05 7.01
C TYR A 96 -1.30 6.33 7.24
N ASP A 97 -0.39 6.34 8.20
CA ASP A 97 0.45 7.49 8.52
C ASP A 97 1.92 7.12 8.44
N GLU A 98 2.57 6.93 9.57
CA GLU A 98 4.02 6.65 9.63
C GLU A 98 4.40 5.33 8.96
N GLY A 99 3.43 4.44 8.76
CA GLY A 99 3.64 3.15 8.10
C GLY A 99 3.57 3.19 6.57
N TRP A 100 3.58 4.39 5.95
CA TRP A 100 3.62 4.46 4.49
C TRP A 100 4.89 3.76 3.99
N ILE A 101 4.82 3.20 2.78
CA ILE A 101 5.92 2.38 2.25
C ILE A 101 6.72 3.12 1.19
N VAL A 102 6.04 3.65 0.16
CA VAL A 102 6.70 4.42 -0.91
C VAL A 102 5.89 5.64 -1.27
N ARG A 103 6.56 6.62 -1.86
CA ARG A 103 5.91 7.73 -2.55
C ARG A 103 6.29 7.65 -4.01
N ILE A 104 5.31 7.90 -4.87
CA ILE A 104 5.48 7.75 -6.32
C ILE A 104 5.03 8.99 -7.05
N GLU A 105 5.63 9.21 -8.23
CA GLU A 105 5.13 10.18 -9.20
C GLU A 105 4.27 9.41 -10.20
N LEU A 106 3.04 9.87 -10.40
CA LEU A 106 2.09 9.16 -11.25
C LEU A 106 2.45 9.33 -12.72
N LEU A 107 2.57 8.23 -13.45
CA LEU A 107 2.88 8.24 -14.88
C LEU A 107 1.61 8.24 -15.73
N ASN A 108 0.54 7.60 -15.23
CA ASN A 108 -0.75 7.50 -15.92
C ASN A 108 -1.88 7.80 -14.92
N PRO A 109 -2.15 9.08 -14.63
CA PRO A 109 -3.15 9.42 -13.60
C PRO A 109 -4.55 8.85 -13.85
N GLU A 110 -4.92 8.59 -15.11
CA GLU A 110 -6.22 8.02 -15.46
C GLU A 110 -6.41 6.60 -14.92
N GLU A 111 -5.34 5.90 -14.55
CA GLU A 111 -5.44 4.58 -13.95
C GLU A 111 -6.18 4.60 -12.60
N SER A 112 -6.32 5.78 -12.00
CA SER A 112 -7.06 5.88 -10.74
C SER A 112 -8.52 5.44 -10.86
N ALA A 113 -9.06 5.47 -12.08
CA ALA A 113 -10.42 5.02 -12.33
C ALA A 113 -10.63 3.53 -12.08
N ASP A 114 -9.54 2.75 -12.11
CA ASP A 114 -9.59 1.30 -11.87
C ASP A 114 -9.47 0.92 -10.39
N LEU A 115 -9.23 1.91 -9.52
CA LEU A 115 -9.06 1.66 -8.10
C LEU A 115 -10.40 1.68 -7.37
N LEU A 116 -10.41 1.09 -6.18
CA LEU A 116 -11.61 1.02 -5.36
C LEU A 116 -11.74 2.29 -4.51
N SER A 117 -12.96 2.84 -4.45
CA SER A 117 -13.28 3.87 -3.49
C SER A 117 -13.32 3.26 -2.08
N PRO A 118 -13.33 4.07 -1.01
CA PRO A 118 -13.49 3.51 0.33
C PRO A 118 -14.73 2.64 0.47
N GLU A 119 -15.85 3.04 -0.12
CA GLU A 119 -17.09 2.29 -0.07
C GLU A 119 -16.99 0.99 -0.84
N ASP A 120 -16.36 1.02 -2.02
CA ASP A 120 -16.15 -0.18 -2.83
C ASP A 120 -15.22 -1.17 -2.13
N TYR A 121 -14.20 -0.65 -1.47
CA TYR A 121 -13.25 -1.48 -0.73
C TYR A 121 -13.94 -2.14 0.48
N GLU A 122 -14.77 -1.37 1.20
CA GLU A 122 -15.53 -1.92 2.33
C GLU A 122 -16.42 -3.07 1.87
N GLU A 123 -17.12 -2.87 0.74
CA GLU A 123 -17.98 -3.91 0.16
C GLU A 123 -17.17 -5.12 -0.27
N PHE A 124 -16.00 -4.89 -0.86
CA PHE A 124 -15.09 -5.97 -1.24
C PHE A 124 -14.65 -6.80 -0.03
N LEU A 125 -14.34 -6.15 1.09
CA LEU A 125 -13.95 -6.86 2.32
C LEU A 125 -15.09 -7.69 2.88
N LEU A 126 -16.32 -7.17 2.83
CA LEU A 126 -17.49 -7.91 3.30
C LEU A 126 -17.72 -9.15 2.44
N ASP A 127 -17.51 -9.04 1.13
CA ASP A 127 -17.66 -10.19 0.23
C ASP A 127 -16.60 -11.27 0.50
N GLU A 128 -15.36 -10.85 0.83
CA GLU A 128 -14.31 -11.81 1.17
C GLU A 128 -14.59 -12.57 2.46
N GLU A 129 -15.25 -11.90 3.40
CA GLU A 129 -15.55 -12.50 4.71
C GLU A 129 -16.80 -13.38 4.68
N ALA A 130 -17.58 -13.31 3.63
CA ALA A 130 -18.85 -14.01 3.51
C ALA A 130 -18.67 -15.52 3.24
#